data_24f4d5948958e639ac1e2199d5a591c6
#
_entry.id   24f4d5948958e639ac1e2199d5a591c6
#
_cell.length_a   1.000
_cell.length_b   1.000
_cell.length_c   1.000
_cell.angle_alpha   90.00
_cell.angle_beta   90.00
_cell.angle_gamma   90.00
#
_symmetry.space_group_name_H-M   'P 1'
#
loop_
_entity.id
_entity.type
_entity.pdbx_description
1 polymer ?
#
loop_
_entity_poly.entity_id
_entity_poly.type
_entity_poly.pdbx_seq_one_letter_code
_entity_poly.pdbx_strand_id
1 'polypeptide(L)'
;MFGQRTLRTSIRASGVGLHSGAQVVMTVHPATPNHGIVFRRTDLPQPVDIPARAENVGATQLGTVLKQGDVRVSTVEHLMSAFAGLGIDNALVEVSAAEVPIMDGSASPFVFLLQSAGIEEQKPAKRFARITRRVEVRDGDKWARFDPHDGFRVNFEIEFDHPIFQRSSSRASMEFSSITYLKEVSRARTFGFMRDIETLRKHNLALGGNLGNAIVLDDSKVLNEDGLRYQDEFVKHKILDAVGDLYLFGRCIIGEFTGFKSGHELNNRLLRALLAEPDAWEDVVYESPEEVPVAYVDTPNRLREYLDL
;
A
#
# COMPACT_ATOMS: atom_id res chain seq x y z
N MET A 1 18.53 9.75 -17.69
CA MET A 1 17.07 9.59 -17.58
C MET A 1 16.80 8.65 -16.42
N PHE A 2 15.89 9.00 -15.52
CA PHE A 2 15.53 8.15 -14.38
C PHE A 2 14.62 7.00 -14.84
N GLY A 3 15.10 5.75 -14.71
CA GLY A 3 14.48 4.57 -15.31
C GLY A 3 13.33 3.97 -14.49
N GLN A 4 12.49 3.18 -15.15
CA GLN A 4 11.53 2.30 -14.47
C GLN A 4 12.27 1.23 -13.68
N ARG A 5 11.58 0.61 -12.72
CA ARG A 5 12.15 -0.45 -11.87
C ARG A 5 11.32 -1.71 -11.90
N THR A 6 12.03 -2.85 -11.87
CA THR A 6 11.46 -4.19 -11.69
C THR A 6 12.31 -5.00 -10.72
N LEU A 7 11.95 -6.24 -10.46
CA LEU A 7 12.78 -7.18 -9.70
C LEU A 7 13.90 -7.75 -10.59
N ARG A 8 15.00 -8.13 -9.98
CA ARG A 8 16.10 -8.85 -10.65
C ARG A 8 15.80 -10.35 -10.80
N THR A 9 15.19 -10.94 -9.78
CA THR A 9 14.81 -12.36 -9.75
C THR A 9 13.41 -12.51 -9.15
N SER A 10 12.79 -13.67 -9.42
CA SER A 10 11.51 -14.01 -8.79
C SER A 10 11.70 -14.34 -7.31
N ILE A 11 10.72 -13.98 -6.49
CA ILE A 11 10.69 -14.29 -5.06
C ILE A 11 9.34 -14.90 -4.67
N ARG A 12 9.36 -15.90 -3.80
CA ARG A 12 8.17 -16.64 -3.37
C ARG A 12 8.00 -16.55 -1.85
N ALA A 13 6.76 -16.40 -1.42
CA ALA A 13 6.37 -16.49 -0.03
C ALA A 13 5.04 -17.24 0.11
N SER A 14 4.77 -17.74 1.31
CA SER A 14 3.49 -18.34 1.68
C SER A 14 2.98 -17.74 2.98
N GLY A 15 1.68 -17.70 3.15
CA GLY A 15 1.03 -17.19 4.34
C GLY A 15 -0.47 -17.44 4.30
N VAL A 16 -1.20 -16.75 5.15
CA VAL A 16 -2.68 -16.84 5.23
C VAL A 16 -3.31 -15.54 4.77
N GLY A 17 -4.45 -15.61 4.12
CA GLY A 17 -5.30 -14.45 3.87
C GLY A 17 -5.93 -13.94 5.17
N LEU A 18 -5.89 -12.63 5.42
CA LEU A 18 -6.45 -12.04 6.64
C LEU A 18 -7.95 -12.33 6.78
N HIS A 19 -8.69 -12.14 5.70
CA HIS A 19 -10.14 -12.28 5.72
C HIS A 19 -10.59 -13.71 5.43
N SER A 20 -10.01 -14.33 4.42
CA SER A 20 -10.39 -15.69 3.98
C SER A 20 -9.89 -16.80 4.91
N GLY A 21 -8.77 -16.60 5.61
CA GLY A 21 -8.08 -17.66 6.36
C GLY A 21 -7.45 -18.71 5.46
N ALA A 22 -7.52 -18.55 4.14
CA ALA A 22 -6.97 -19.51 3.18
C ALA A 22 -5.43 -19.45 3.16
N GLN A 23 -4.79 -20.60 2.99
CA GLN A 23 -3.37 -20.66 2.69
C GLN A 23 -3.11 -20.12 1.29
N VAL A 24 -2.14 -19.23 1.17
CA VAL A 24 -1.80 -18.55 -0.08
C VAL A 24 -0.31 -18.70 -0.35
N VAL A 25 0.01 -19.10 -1.56
CA VAL A 25 1.35 -18.98 -2.13
C VAL A 25 1.35 -17.79 -3.06
N MET A 26 2.26 -16.87 -2.83
CA MET A 26 2.48 -15.70 -3.66
C MET A 26 3.88 -15.77 -4.28
N THR A 27 3.98 -15.52 -5.58
CA THR A 27 5.26 -15.37 -6.27
C THR A 27 5.26 -14.04 -7.01
N VAL A 28 6.28 -13.23 -6.74
CA VAL A 28 6.48 -11.95 -7.44
C VAL A 28 7.60 -12.14 -8.46
N HIS A 29 7.30 -11.88 -9.72
CA HIS A 29 8.21 -12.02 -10.85
C HIS A 29 8.64 -10.65 -11.39
N PRO A 30 9.86 -10.53 -11.94
CA PRO A 30 10.21 -9.42 -12.82
C PRO A 30 9.20 -9.30 -13.97
N ALA A 31 8.98 -8.07 -14.44
CA ALA A 31 8.15 -7.83 -15.60
C ALA A 31 8.82 -6.84 -16.57
N THR A 32 8.41 -6.88 -17.84
CA THR A 32 8.94 -6.00 -18.89
C THR A 32 8.59 -4.53 -18.62
N PRO A 33 9.34 -3.60 -19.17
CA PRO A 33 9.00 -2.18 -19.08
C PRO A 33 7.56 -1.89 -19.53
N ASN A 34 6.91 -0.95 -18.84
CA ASN A 34 5.52 -0.54 -19.07
C ASN A 34 4.47 -1.63 -18.81
N HIS A 35 4.85 -2.74 -18.18
CA HIS A 35 3.92 -3.78 -17.78
C HIS A 35 2.97 -3.30 -16.66
N GLY A 36 3.48 -2.48 -15.76
CA GLY A 36 2.81 -2.11 -14.53
C GLY A 36 2.82 -3.27 -13.52
N ILE A 37 2.06 -3.11 -12.45
CA ILE A 37 1.83 -4.18 -11.48
C ILE A 37 0.57 -4.95 -11.91
N VAL A 38 0.70 -6.26 -12.08
CA VAL A 38 -0.41 -7.16 -12.49
C VAL A 38 -0.50 -8.32 -11.52
N PHE A 39 -1.69 -8.58 -11.00
CA PHE A 39 -1.98 -9.76 -10.19
C PHE A 39 -2.55 -10.86 -11.07
N ARG A 40 -2.03 -12.09 -10.89
CA ARG A 40 -2.47 -13.29 -11.62
C ARG A 40 -2.99 -14.34 -10.66
N ARG A 41 -4.24 -14.75 -10.84
CA ARG A 41 -4.84 -15.90 -10.14
C ARG A 41 -4.42 -17.19 -10.85
N THR A 42 -3.64 -18.02 -10.14
CA THR A 42 -3.09 -19.28 -10.69
C THR A 42 -3.84 -20.53 -10.25
N ASP A 43 -4.77 -20.42 -9.31
CA ASP A 43 -5.60 -21.48 -8.79
C ASP A 43 -6.88 -21.75 -9.62
N LEU A 44 -7.11 -20.94 -10.64
CA LEU A 44 -8.26 -21.06 -11.54
C LEU A 44 -7.92 -22.01 -12.71
N PRO A 45 -8.93 -22.62 -13.36
CA PRO A 45 -8.71 -23.49 -14.53
C PRO A 45 -7.91 -22.83 -15.66
N GLN A 46 -8.07 -21.51 -15.79
CA GLN A 46 -7.22 -20.66 -16.61
C GLN A 46 -6.77 -19.47 -15.77
N PRO A 47 -5.47 -19.12 -15.80
CA PRO A 47 -4.97 -17.95 -15.10
C PRO A 47 -5.68 -16.68 -15.58
N VAL A 48 -5.99 -15.78 -14.63
CA VAL A 48 -6.65 -14.50 -14.91
C VAL A 48 -5.77 -13.38 -14.38
N ASP A 49 -5.45 -12.45 -15.27
CA ASP A 49 -4.65 -11.27 -14.97
C ASP A 49 -5.55 -10.10 -14.59
N ILE A 50 -5.20 -9.41 -13.51
CA ILE A 50 -5.92 -8.24 -12.99
C ILE A 50 -4.89 -7.12 -12.84
N PRO A 51 -4.89 -6.11 -13.72
CA PRO A 51 -4.00 -4.95 -13.55
C PRO A 51 -4.30 -4.20 -12.26
N ALA A 52 -3.26 -3.83 -11.52
CA ALA A 52 -3.37 -3.02 -10.30
C ALA A 52 -3.61 -1.56 -10.68
N ARG A 53 -4.87 -1.23 -10.97
CA ARG A 53 -5.33 0.09 -11.40
C ARG A 53 -6.56 0.50 -10.63
N ALA A 54 -6.74 1.83 -10.45
CA ALA A 54 -7.88 2.40 -9.74
C ALA A 54 -9.22 1.95 -10.34
N GLU A 55 -9.30 1.76 -11.66
CA GLU A 55 -10.51 1.33 -12.37
C GLU A 55 -10.88 -0.13 -12.07
N ASN A 56 -9.90 -0.96 -11.71
CA ASN A 56 -10.12 -2.37 -11.36
C ASN A 56 -10.44 -2.58 -9.88
N VAL A 57 -10.46 -1.52 -9.06
CA VAL A 57 -10.89 -1.63 -7.67
C VAL A 57 -12.39 -1.91 -7.62
N GLY A 58 -12.75 -3.00 -6.97
CA GLY A 58 -14.11 -3.42 -6.70
C GLY A 58 -14.55 -3.02 -5.29
N ALA A 59 -14.64 -4.01 -4.38
CA ALA A 59 -14.96 -3.74 -2.97
C ALA A 59 -13.79 -3.09 -2.23
N THR A 60 -14.13 -2.26 -1.25
CA THR A 60 -13.16 -1.51 -0.42
C THR A 60 -13.46 -1.66 1.07
N GLN A 61 -14.30 -2.63 1.43
CA GLN A 61 -14.64 -2.91 2.81
C GLN A 61 -13.50 -3.70 3.47
N LEU A 62 -12.85 -3.09 4.46
CA LEU A 62 -11.75 -3.65 5.27
C LEU A 62 -10.47 -4.00 4.47
N GLY A 63 -10.34 -3.55 3.22
CA GLY A 63 -9.18 -3.78 2.37
C GLY A 63 -9.50 -3.47 0.93
N THR A 64 -8.48 -3.32 0.11
CA THR A 64 -8.63 -3.02 -1.31
C THR A 64 -8.70 -4.31 -2.12
N VAL A 65 -9.78 -4.47 -2.88
CA VAL A 65 -10.03 -5.63 -3.73
C VAL A 65 -9.90 -5.22 -5.20
N LEU A 66 -9.00 -5.86 -5.93
CA LEU A 66 -8.93 -5.77 -7.39
C LEU A 66 -9.85 -6.80 -8.02
N LYS A 67 -10.49 -6.44 -9.14
CA LYS A 67 -11.49 -7.27 -9.82
C LYS A 67 -11.34 -7.22 -11.33
N GLN A 68 -11.49 -8.40 -11.96
CA GLN A 68 -11.64 -8.56 -13.41
C GLN A 68 -12.78 -9.56 -13.68
N GLY A 69 -13.93 -9.08 -14.15
CA GLY A 69 -15.13 -9.91 -14.19
C GLY A 69 -15.53 -10.40 -12.80
N ASP A 70 -15.67 -11.71 -12.62
CA ASP A 70 -15.97 -12.33 -11.32
C ASP A 70 -14.73 -12.73 -10.52
N VAL A 71 -13.54 -12.62 -11.11
CA VAL A 71 -12.28 -12.94 -10.46
C VAL A 71 -11.79 -11.76 -9.66
N ARG A 72 -11.27 -12.03 -8.45
CA ARG A 72 -10.78 -11.00 -7.53
C ARG A 72 -9.47 -11.40 -6.86
N VAL A 73 -8.73 -10.39 -6.41
CA VAL A 73 -7.63 -10.47 -5.46
C VAL A 73 -7.83 -9.40 -4.39
N SER A 74 -7.90 -9.79 -3.13
CA SER A 74 -8.17 -8.92 -1.98
C SER A 74 -6.90 -8.56 -1.23
N THR A 75 -6.97 -7.51 -0.39
CA THR A 75 -5.92 -7.10 0.56
C THR A 75 -4.59 -6.81 -0.17
N VAL A 76 -4.68 -6.04 -1.26
CA VAL A 76 -3.51 -5.73 -2.10
C VAL A 76 -2.71 -4.54 -1.57
N GLU A 77 -3.29 -3.72 -0.72
CA GLU A 77 -2.77 -2.42 -0.26
C GLU A 77 -1.37 -2.51 0.38
N HIS A 78 -1.10 -3.51 1.22
CA HIS A 78 0.21 -3.62 1.90
C HIS A 78 1.33 -3.98 0.92
N LEU A 79 1.08 -4.89 -0.03
CA LEU A 79 2.03 -5.22 -1.08
C LEU A 79 2.21 -4.04 -2.06
N MET A 80 1.12 -3.38 -2.44
CA MET A 80 1.18 -2.18 -3.28
C MET A 80 1.96 -1.06 -2.59
N SER A 81 1.80 -0.91 -1.27
CA SER A 81 2.57 0.02 -0.46
C SER A 81 4.07 -0.30 -0.49
N ALA A 82 4.45 -1.57 -0.42
CA ALA A 82 5.86 -2.00 -0.54
C ALA A 82 6.42 -1.71 -1.94
N PHE A 83 5.65 -1.95 -3.01
CA PHE A 83 6.06 -1.58 -4.37
C PHE A 83 6.28 -0.07 -4.50
N ALA A 84 5.35 0.74 -4.00
CA ALA A 84 5.49 2.20 -3.97
C ALA A 84 6.72 2.64 -3.18
N GLY A 85 6.91 2.08 -1.98
CA GLY A 85 8.03 2.38 -1.08
C GLY A 85 9.41 2.13 -1.70
N LEU A 86 9.50 1.13 -2.57
CA LEU A 86 10.73 0.76 -3.28
C LEU A 86 10.80 1.31 -4.71
N GLY A 87 9.73 1.97 -5.17
CA GLY A 87 9.64 2.54 -6.51
C GLY A 87 9.62 1.49 -7.63
N ILE A 88 9.03 0.30 -7.39
CA ILE A 88 8.93 -0.77 -8.38
C ILE A 88 7.72 -0.51 -9.28
N ASP A 89 7.96 -0.29 -10.56
CA ASP A 89 6.94 0.05 -11.56
C ASP A 89 6.32 -1.19 -12.22
N ASN A 90 7.10 -2.27 -12.38
CA ASN A 90 6.72 -3.41 -13.19
C ASN A 90 6.95 -4.72 -12.42
N ALA A 91 5.88 -5.48 -12.19
CA ALA A 91 5.94 -6.80 -11.59
C ALA A 91 4.70 -7.63 -11.96
N LEU A 92 4.88 -8.95 -12.09
CA LEU A 92 3.79 -9.90 -12.14
C LEU A 92 3.68 -10.61 -10.79
N VAL A 93 2.53 -10.54 -10.15
CA VAL A 93 2.25 -11.15 -8.85
C VAL A 93 1.30 -12.32 -9.02
N GLU A 94 1.82 -13.54 -8.95
CA GLU A 94 1.01 -14.75 -8.95
C GLU A 94 0.52 -15.07 -7.54
N VAL A 95 -0.77 -15.36 -7.41
CA VAL A 95 -1.40 -15.77 -6.14
C VAL A 95 -2.25 -17.04 -6.34
N SER A 96 -2.09 -17.99 -5.42
CA SER A 96 -2.81 -19.27 -5.45
C SER A 96 -4.16 -19.23 -4.73
N ALA A 97 -4.67 -18.04 -4.40
CA ALA A 97 -5.97 -17.83 -3.78
C ALA A 97 -6.47 -16.40 -4.03
N ALA A 98 -7.70 -16.10 -3.60
CA ALA A 98 -8.37 -14.82 -3.85
C ALA A 98 -7.88 -13.66 -2.95
N GLU A 99 -6.79 -13.81 -2.23
CA GLU A 99 -6.30 -12.82 -1.29
C GLU A 99 -4.77 -12.85 -1.20
N VAL A 100 -4.11 -11.68 -1.07
CA VAL A 100 -2.68 -11.58 -0.80
C VAL A 100 -2.42 -12.05 0.65
N PRO A 101 -1.35 -12.81 0.95
CA PRO A 101 -1.06 -13.21 2.32
C PRO A 101 -0.81 -11.99 3.20
N ILE A 102 -1.40 -11.98 4.40
CA ILE A 102 -1.32 -10.82 5.30
C ILE A 102 0.08 -10.64 5.93
N MET A 103 0.88 -11.67 5.94
CA MET A 103 2.19 -11.72 6.58
C MET A 103 2.09 -11.37 8.10
N ASP A 104 2.80 -10.33 8.54
CA ASP A 104 2.75 -9.82 9.91
C ASP A 104 1.76 -8.64 10.10
N GLY A 105 0.95 -8.36 9.08
CA GLY A 105 0.00 -7.25 9.07
C GLY A 105 0.57 -5.89 8.66
N SER A 106 1.85 -5.83 8.28
CA SER A 106 2.52 -4.62 7.78
C SER A 106 3.06 -4.82 6.37
N ALA A 107 3.66 -3.80 5.78
CA ALA A 107 4.35 -3.89 4.49
C ALA A 107 5.81 -4.42 4.61
N SER A 108 6.37 -4.46 5.82
CA SER A 108 7.79 -4.78 6.05
C SER A 108 8.22 -6.15 5.51
N PRO A 109 7.46 -7.25 5.68
CA PRO A 109 7.84 -8.54 5.08
C PRO A 109 7.89 -8.50 3.56
N PHE A 110 6.99 -7.75 2.91
CA PHE A 110 7.02 -7.58 1.46
C PHE A 110 8.23 -6.77 1.03
N VAL A 111 8.55 -5.68 1.74
CA VAL A 111 9.78 -4.92 1.51
C VAL A 111 11.00 -5.83 1.58
N PHE A 112 11.13 -6.65 2.62
CA PHE A 112 12.23 -7.59 2.78
C PHE A 112 12.33 -8.59 1.61
N LEU A 113 11.20 -9.16 1.18
CA LEU A 113 11.14 -10.08 0.04
C LEU A 113 11.58 -9.39 -1.26
N LEU A 114 11.03 -8.22 -1.56
CA LEU A 114 11.34 -7.47 -2.78
C LEU A 114 12.80 -7.04 -2.83
N GLN A 115 13.37 -6.61 -1.71
CA GLN A 115 14.80 -6.29 -1.60
C GLN A 115 15.69 -7.53 -1.74
N SER A 116 15.27 -8.68 -1.19
CA SER A 116 15.98 -9.94 -1.33
C SER A 116 16.01 -10.45 -2.77
N ALA A 117 14.94 -10.20 -3.54
CA ALA A 117 14.89 -10.46 -4.98
C ALA A 117 15.83 -9.56 -5.78
N GLY A 118 16.25 -8.43 -5.20
CA GLY A 118 17.01 -7.38 -5.86
C GLY A 118 16.12 -6.53 -6.78
N ILE A 119 16.47 -5.26 -6.90
CA ILE A 119 15.78 -4.30 -7.78
C ILE A 119 16.69 -4.00 -8.97
N GLU A 120 16.11 -3.93 -10.15
CA GLU A 120 16.79 -3.63 -11.40
C GLU A 120 16.14 -2.43 -12.07
N GLU A 121 16.97 -1.48 -12.50
CA GLU A 121 16.53 -0.34 -13.28
C GLU A 121 16.42 -0.71 -14.76
N GLN A 122 15.33 -0.26 -15.39
CA GLN A 122 15.01 -0.52 -16.78
C GLN A 122 15.24 0.75 -17.63
N LYS A 123 15.58 0.56 -18.92
CA LYS A 123 15.91 1.69 -19.83
C LYS A 123 14.79 2.73 -20.02
N PRO A 124 13.49 2.35 -20.17
CA PRO A 124 12.45 3.36 -20.34
C PRO A 124 12.31 4.25 -19.11
N ALA A 125 12.04 5.53 -19.35
CA ALA A 125 11.86 6.52 -18.30
C ALA A 125 10.73 6.14 -17.32
N LYS A 126 10.99 6.36 -16.04
CA LYS A 126 9.94 6.32 -15.01
C LYS A 126 9.04 7.54 -15.17
N ARG A 127 7.75 7.31 -15.12
CA ARG A 127 6.73 8.35 -15.26
C ARG A 127 6.12 8.67 -13.91
N PHE A 128 5.88 9.96 -13.69
CA PHE A 128 5.25 10.47 -12.48
C PHE A 128 3.98 11.24 -12.85
N ALA A 129 3.00 11.23 -11.95
CA ALA A 129 1.83 12.07 -12.03
C ALA A 129 2.03 13.27 -11.10
N ARG A 130 2.32 14.47 -11.66
CA ARG A 130 2.43 15.71 -10.90
C ARG A 130 1.07 16.35 -10.76
N ILE A 131 0.64 16.57 -9.53
CA ILE A 131 -0.61 17.25 -9.21
C ILE A 131 -0.44 18.74 -9.48
N THR A 132 -1.30 19.31 -10.33
CA THR A 132 -1.24 20.72 -10.75
C THR A 132 -2.29 21.60 -10.06
N ARG A 133 -3.39 21.01 -9.59
CA ARG A 133 -4.42 21.69 -8.80
C ARG A 133 -5.11 20.74 -7.83
N ARG A 134 -5.82 21.33 -6.86
CA ARG A 134 -6.56 20.55 -5.87
C ARG A 134 -7.64 19.69 -6.49
N VAL A 135 -7.70 18.43 -6.05
CA VAL A 135 -8.83 17.52 -6.24
C VAL A 135 -9.24 16.97 -4.88
N GLU A 136 -10.52 16.99 -4.56
CA GLU A 136 -11.03 16.58 -3.26
C GLU A 136 -12.31 15.75 -3.41
N VAL A 137 -12.45 14.72 -2.58
CA VAL A 137 -13.67 13.91 -2.44
C VAL A 137 -14.11 13.88 -0.98
N ARG A 138 -15.43 13.86 -0.75
CA ARG A 138 -16.04 13.85 0.59
C ARG A 138 -17.10 12.77 0.72
N ASP A 139 -17.27 12.30 1.95
CA ASP A 139 -18.36 11.45 2.40
C ASP A 139 -18.73 11.82 3.85
N GLY A 140 -19.79 12.62 4.00
CA GLY A 140 -20.12 13.22 5.29
C GLY A 140 -18.98 14.11 5.81
N ASP A 141 -18.46 13.79 7.00
CA ASP A 141 -17.33 14.49 7.63
C ASP A 141 -15.96 13.98 7.17
N LYS A 142 -15.93 12.84 6.47
CA LYS A 142 -14.70 12.23 5.95
C LYS A 142 -14.31 12.84 4.62
N TRP A 143 -13.01 12.99 4.37
CA TRP A 143 -12.54 13.49 3.09
C TRP A 143 -11.11 13.03 2.78
N ALA A 144 -10.80 13.05 1.49
CA ALA A 144 -9.46 12.84 0.97
C ALA A 144 -9.20 13.84 -0.17
N ARG A 145 -7.97 14.37 -0.25
CA ARG A 145 -7.62 15.34 -1.29
C ARG A 145 -6.18 15.24 -1.73
N PHE A 146 -5.94 15.71 -2.95
CA PHE A 146 -4.63 16.07 -3.47
C PHE A 146 -4.49 17.59 -3.55
N ASP A 147 -3.31 18.08 -3.20
CA ASP A 147 -2.84 19.45 -3.43
C ASP A 147 -1.51 19.42 -4.19
N PRO A 148 -1.17 20.47 -4.99
CA PRO A 148 0.16 20.62 -5.56
C PRO A 148 1.24 20.66 -4.47
N HIS A 149 2.32 19.90 -4.68
CA HIS A 149 3.50 19.87 -3.81
C HIS A 149 4.72 19.39 -4.60
N ASP A 150 5.89 19.93 -4.28
CA ASP A 150 7.15 19.49 -4.88
C ASP A 150 7.76 18.37 -4.00
N GLY A 151 7.41 17.12 -4.33
CA GLY A 151 7.66 15.92 -3.55
C GLY A 151 6.40 15.07 -3.47
N PHE A 152 6.42 14.03 -2.63
CA PHE A 152 5.22 13.29 -2.29
C PHE A 152 5.03 13.34 -0.78
N ARG A 153 4.04 14.11 -0.33
CA ARG A 153 3.68 14.20 1.09
C ARG A 153 2.38 13.49 1.37
N VAL A 154 2.35 12.75 2.46
CA VAL A 154 1.16 12.03 2.92
C VAL A 154 0.82 12.48 4.33
N ASN A 155 -0.32 13.15 4.48
CA ASN A 155 -0.89 13.56 5.77
C ASN A 155 -2.12 12.70 6.07
N PHE A 156 -2.23 12.22 7.28
CA PHE A 156 -3.39 11.44 7.70
C PHE A 156 -3.85 11.82 9.10
N GLU A 157 -5.15 11.91 9.27
CA GLU A 157 -5.81 12.09 10.56
C GLU A 157 -6.89 11.03 10.75
N ILE A 158 -6.84 10.36 11.91
CA ILE A 158 -7.79 9.33 12.31
C ILE A 158 -8.60 9.80 13.52
N GLU A 159 -9.81 9.32 13.63
CA GLU A 159 -10.67 9.52 14.79
C GLU A 159 -11.43 8.24 15.08
N PHE A 160 -11.18 7.65 16.24
CA PHE A 160 -11.87 6.47 16.74
C PHE A 160 -12.33 6.72 18.16
N ASP A 161 -13.57 6.32 18.47
CA ASP A 161 -14.11 6.38 19.81
C ASP A 161 -13.59 5.20 20.66
N HIS A 162 -12.34 5.36 21.16
CA HIS A 162 -11.69 4.37 21.99
C HIS A 162 -10.58 5.03 22.83
N PRO A 163 -10.42 4.67 24.13
CA PRO A 163 -9.47 5.33 25.05
C PRO A 163 -8.01 5.34 24.59
N ILE A 164 -7.57 4.32 23.83
CA ILE A 164 -6.20 4.23 23.35
C ILE A 164 -5.83 5.37 22.38
N PHE A 165 -6.80 5.83 21.58
CA PHE A 165 -6.60 6.92 20.61
C PHE A 165 -6.53 8.30 21.27
N GLN A 166 -6.98 8.42 22.52
CA GLN A 166 -6.76 9.63 23.34
C GLN A 166 -5.32 9.75 23.83
N ARG A 167 -4.57 8.65 23.84
CA ARG A 167 -3.18 8.55 24.33
C ARG A 167 -2.15 8.38 23.22
N SER A 168 -2.59 8.08 21.99
CA SER A 168 -1.76 7.97 20.80
C SER A 168 -1.97 9.17 19.88
N SER A 169 -1.00 9.47 19.01
CA SER A 169 -1.20 10.53 18.02
C SER A 169 -2.28 10.10 17.03
N SER A 170 -3.28 10.97 16.84
CA SER A 170 -4.31 10.80 15.82
C SER A 170 -3.91 11.37 14.46
N ARG A 171 -2.74 12.04 14.38
CA ARG A 171 -2.22 12.70 13.16
C ARG A 171 -0.79 12.29 12.91
N ALA A 172 -0.46 12.05 11.65
CA ALA A 172 0.90 11.87 11.18
C ALA A 172 1.07 12.47 9.79
N SER A 173 2.30 12.88 9.50
CA SER A 173 2.73 13.40 8.20
C SER A 173 4.03 12.73 7.81
N MET A 174 4.17 12.34 6.54
CA MET A 174 5.38 11.77 5.99
C MET A 174 5.74 12.50 4.69
N GLU A 175 6.92 13.12 4.65
CA GLU A 175 7.55 13.47 3.38
C GLU A 175 8.20 12.22 2.82
N PHE A 176 7.70 11.75 1.70
CA PHE A 176 8.04 10.44 1.18
C PHE A 176 9.45 10.40 0.59
N SER A 177 10.21 9.48 1.09
CA SER A 177 11.37 8.87 0.44
C SER A 177 11.36 7.38 0.77
N SER A 178 12.07 6.54 0.01
CA SER A 178 12.20 5.13 0.40
C SER A 178 12.72 4.97 1.83
N ILE A 179 13.69 5.81 2.26
CA ILE A 179 14.26 5.74 3.61
C ILE A 179 13.22 6.10 4.67
N THR A 180 12.51 7.23 4.50
CA THR A 180 11.46 7.65 5.44
C THR A 180 10.35 6.60 5.53
N TYR A 181 9.89 6.10 4.38
CA TYR A 181 8.89 5.04 4.32
C TYR A 181 9.33 3.78 5.06
N LEU A 182 10.56 3.31 4.82
CA LEU A 182 11.11 2.10 5.47
C LEU A 182 11.25 2.26 6.98
N LYS A 183 11.75 3.41 7.45
CA LYS A 183 11.98 3.67 8.87
C LYS A 183 10.71 3.94 9.65
N GLU A 184 9.79 4.71 9.09
CA GLU A 184 8.70 5.30 9.85
C GLU A 184 7.35 4.65 9.60
N VAL A 185 7.13 3.99 8.43
CA VAL A 185 5.80 3.57 8.01
C VAL A 185 5.71 2.07 7.72
N SER A 186 6.68 1.50 7.01
CA SER A 186 6.57 0.14 6.44
C SER A 186 6.25 -0.96 7.47
N ARG A 187 6.60 -0.77 8.75
CA ARG A 187 6.40 -1.73 9.85
C ARG A 187 5.10 -1.53 10.61
N ALA A 188 4.30 -0.50 10.29
CA ALA A 188 3.03 -0.24 10.96
C ALA A 188 2.01 -1.35 10.61
N ARG A 189 1.47 -2.01 11.63
CA ARG A 189 0.56 -3.14 11.48
C ARG A 189 -0.89 -2.70 11.36
N THR A 190 -1.68 -3.49 10.62
CA THR A 190 -3.14 -3.40 10.65
C THR A 190 -3.68 -3.65 12.06
N PHE A 191 -4.87 -3.13 12.34
CA PHE A 191 -5.48 -3.24 13.66
C PHE A 191 -6.98 -3.49 13.58
N GLY A 192 -7.52 -4.06 14.64
CA GLY A 192 -8.94 -4.30 14.76
C GLY A 192 -9.40 -4.37 16.22
N PHE A 193 -10.71 -4.21 16.43
CA PHE A 193 -11.32 -4.23 17.74
C PHE A 193 -11.90 -5.62 18.04
N MET A 194 -11.64 -6.14 19.23
CA MET A 194 -12.16 -7.45 19.68
C MET A 194 -13.69 -7.50 19.59
N ARG A 195 -14.37 -6.41 19.91
CA ARG A 195 -15.84 -6.29 19.84
C ARG A 195 -16.40 -6.54 18.42
N ASP A 196 -15.61 -6.29 17.38
CA ASP A 196 -16.05 -6.44 15.98
C ASP A 196 -15.78 -7.84 15.42
N ILE A 197 -14.89 -8.62 16.07
CA ILE A 197 -14.42 -9.92 15.55
C ILE A 197 -15.55 -10.90 15.32
N GLU A 198 -16.50 -11.02 16.24
CA GLU A 198 -17.62 -11.95 16.08
C GLU A 198 -18.50 -11.57 14.87
N THR A 199 -18.76 -10.28 14.71
CA THR A 199 -19.53 -9.75 13.57
C THR A 199 -18.77 -9.98 12.26
N LEU A 200 -17.48 -9.72 12.24
CA LEU A 200 -16.64 -9.96 11.06
C LEU A 200 -16.63 -11.44 10.66
N ARG A 201 -16.46 -12.33 11.61
CA ARG A 201 -16.48 -13.80 11.37
C ARG A 201 -17.82 -14.30 10.85
N LYS A 202 -18.94 -13.76 11.32
CA LYS A 202 -20.28 -14.08 10.80
C LYS A 202 -20.42 -13.69 9.32
N HIS A 203 -19.65 -12.70 8.86
CA HIS A 203 -19.60 -12.27 7.47
C HIS A 203 -18.43 -12.90 6.67
N ASN A 204 -17.80 -13.96 7.21
CA ASN A 204 -16.61 -14.60 6.63
C ASN A 204 -15.42 -13.66 6.42
N LEU A 205 -15.22 -12.73 7.36
CA LEU A 205 -14.10 -11.79 7.40
C LEU A 205 -13.24 -12.07 8.64
N ALA A 206 -11.97 -11.63 8.59
CA ALA A 206 -10.98 -11.80 9.66
C ALA A 206 -10.78 -13.26 10.12
N LEU A 207 -11.01 -14.25 9.24
CA LEU A 207 -10.87 -15.67 9.57
C LEU A 207 -9.42 -16.08 9.84
N GLY A 208 -8.45 -15.43 9.18
CA GLY A 208 -7.01 -15.64 9.37
C GLY A 208 -6.37 -14.67 10.37
N GLY A 209 -7.15 -13.71 10.90
CA GLY A 209 -6.65 -12.68 11.82
C GLY A 209 -6.28 -13.25 13.21
N ASN A 210 -5.11 -12.86 13.71
CA ASN A 210 -4.59 -13.23 15.04
C ASN A 210 -3.60 -12.19 15.55
N LEU A 211 -3.11 -12.31 16.79
CA LEU A 211 -2.15 -11.39 17.42
C LEU A 211 -0.79 -11.33 16.71
N GLY A 212 -0.44 -12.31 15.88
CA GLY A 212 0.81 -12.30 15.10
C GLY A 212 0.72 -11.47 13.81
N ASN A 213 -0.49 -11.13 13.35
CA ASN A 213 -0.69 -10.43 12.08
C ASN A 213 -1.63 -9.21 12.16
N ALA A 214 -2.05 -8.81 13.36
CA ALA A 214 -2.82 -7.59 13.59
C ALA A 214 -2.60 -7.08 15.02
N ILE A 215 -2.74 -5.78 15.22
CA ILE A 215 -2.91 -5.20 16.55
C ILE A 215 -4.37 -5.39 16.92
N VAL A 216 -4.63 -6.07 18.05
CA VAL A 216 -5.97 -6.31 18.55
C VAL A 216 -6.22 -5.45 19.78
N LEU A 217 -7.33 -4.72 19.76
CA LEU A 217 -7.78 -3.82 20.82
C LEU A 217 -8.97 -4.43 21.55
N ASP A 218 -8.92 -4.51 22.91
CA ASP A 218 -10.12 -4.66 23.72
C ASP A 218 -10.78 -3.28 23.97
N ASP A 219 -11.68 -3.17 24.90
CA ASP A 219 -12.37 -1.90 25.19
C ASP A 219 -11.47 -0.82 25.83
N SER A 220 -10.21 -1.12 26.16
CA SER A 220 -9.34 -0.23 26.93
C SER A 220 -7.87 -0.21 26.50
N LYS A 221 -7.37 -1.30 25.92
CA LYS A 221 -5.93 -1.49 25.68
C LYS A 221 -5.62 -2.34 24.44
N VAL A 222 -4.34 -2.36 24.08
CA VAL A 222 -3.75 -3.30 23.12
C VAL A 222 -3.55 -4.65 23.80
N LEU A 223 -3.95 -5.74 23.11
CA LEU A 223 -3.83 -7.12 23.60
C LEU A 223 -2.52 -7.79 23.22
N ASN A 224 -1.81 -7.27 22.22
CA ASN A 224 -0.51 -7.79 21.80
C ASN A 224 0.52 -7.59 22.92
N GLU A 225 1.16 -8.66 23.37
CA GLU A 225 2.14 -8.63 24.48
C GLU A 225 3.34 -7.71 24.19
N ASP A 226 3.80 -7.69 22.92
CA ASP A 226 4.92 -6.84 22.47
C ASP A 226 4.52 -5.36 22.34
N GLY A 227 3.25 -5.01 22.54
CA GLY A 227 2.75 -3.64 22.41
C GLY A 227 2.79 -3.11 20.98
N LEU A 228 3.01 -1.80 20.86
CA LEU A 228 3.11 -1.08 19.58
C LEU A 228 4.57 -0.97 19.12
N ARG A 229 4.79 -1.06 17.80
CA ARG A 229 6.09 -0.83 17.14
C ARG A 229 6.45 0.65 17.04
N TYR A 230 5.41 1.51 16.98
CA TYR A 230 5.52 2.96 16.98
C TYR A 230 4.49 3.56 17.94
N GLN A 231 4.79 4.66 18.58
CA GLN A 231 3.82 5.34 19.44
C GLN A 231 2.55 5.77 18.69
N ASP A 232 2.70 6.05 17.40
CA ASP A 232 1.67 6.49 16.46
C ASP A 232 1.36 5.40 15.39
N GLU A 233 1.50 4.11 15.74
CA GLU A 233 1.40 3.00 14.79
C GLU A 233 0.06 2.96 14.05
N PHE A 234 -1.05 3.29 14.70
CA PHE A 234 -2.37 3.28 14.09
C PHE A 234 -2.50 4.25 12.91
N VAL A 235 -2.10 5.51 13.09
CA VAL A 235 -2.17 6.50 12.02
C VAL A 235 -1.10 6.26 10.97
N LYS A 236 0.07 5.72 11.33
CA LYS A 236 1.11 5.29 10.38
C LYS A 236 0.66 4.13 9.52
N HIS A 237 -0.14 3.21 10.06
CA HIS A 237 -0.74 2.16 9.23
C HIS A 237 -1.73 2.75 8.22
N LYS A 238 -2.50 3.78 8.56
CA LYS A 238 -3.34 4.48 7.59
C LYS A 238 -2.55 5.19 6.50
N ILE A 239 -1.35 5.70 6.81
CA ILE A 239 -0.42 6.20 5.80
C ILE A 239 0.08 5.06 4.89
N LEU A 240 0.42 3.89 5.47
CA LEU A 240 0.83 2.70 4.72
C LEU A 240 -0.27 2.28 3.72
N ASP A 241 -1.51 2.16 4.19
CA ASP A 241 -2.68 1.85 3.37
C ASP A 241 -2.85 2.87 2.23
N ALA A 242 -2.80 4.17 2.57
CA ALA A 242 -2.95 5.24 1.59
C ALA A 242 -1.84 5.17 0.51
N VAL A 243 -0.57 4.97 0.89
CA VAL A 243 0.53 4.83 -0.07
C VAL A 243 0.26 3.68 -1.04
N GLY A 244 -0.24 2.54 -0.56
CA GLY A 244 -0.59 1.39 -1.40
C GLY A 244 -1.78 1.64 -2.31
N ASP A 245 -2.86 2.20 -1.76
CA ASP A 245 -4.07 2.54 -2.51
C ASP A 245 -3.77 3.57 -3.61
N LEU A 246 -3.00 4.62 -3.28
CA LEU A 246 -2.64 5.68 -4.22
C LEU A 246 -1.73 5.18 -5.34
N TYR A 247 -0.93 4.13 -5.09
CA TYR A 247 -0.10 3.53 -6.12
C TYR A 247 -0.90 2.82 -7.23
N LEU A 248 -2.19 2.54 -6.99
CA LEU A 248 -3.15 2.07 -7.99
C LEU A 248 -3.44 3.12 -9.08
N PHE A 249 -2.96 4.35 -8.95
CA PHE A 249 -2.91 5.30 -10.07
C PHE A 249 -2.04 4.77 -11.21
N GLY A 250 -1.10 3.86 -10.89
CA GLY A 250 -0.19 3.21 -11.81
C GLY A 250 1.03 4.04 -12.17
N ARG A 251 1.28 5.10 -11.41
CA ARG A 251 2.47 5.95 -11.44
C ARG A 251 2.73 6.47 -10.04
N CYS A 252 3.98 6.84 -9.78
CA CYS A 252 4.30 7.59 -8.57
C CYS A 252 3.69 8.99 -8.65
N ILE A 253 3.09 9.45 -7.56
CA ILE A 253 2.48 10.78 -7.46
C ILE A 253 3.53 11.77 -6.97
N ILE A 254 3.54 12.97 -7.55
CA ILE A 254 4.19 14.17 -7.05
C ILE A 254 3.07 15.13 -6.66
N GLY A 255 2.92 15.36 -5.36
CA GLY A 255 1.83 16.13 -4.78
C GLY A 255 1.68 15.84 -3.30
N GLU A 256 0.75 16.52 -2.65
CA GLU A 256 0.40 16.29 -1.25
C GLU A 256 -0.95 15.59 -1.16
N PHE A 257 -0.98 14.42 -0.52
CA PHE A 257 -2.22 13.75 -0.13
C PHE A 257 -2.55 14.09 1.31
N THR A 258 -3.81 14.42 1.57
CA THR A 258 -4.35 14.55 2.93
C THR A 258 -5.63 13.75 3.07
N GLY A 259 -5.65 12.83 4.05
CA GLY A 259 -6.83 12.04 4.42
C GLY A 259 -7.31 12.39 5.83
N PHE A 260 -8.58 12.74 5.96
CA PHE A 260 -9.27 12.88 7.24
C PHE A 260 -10.33 11.79 7.37
N LYS A 261 -10.13 10.88 8.33
CA LYS A 261 -10.98 9.69 8.51
C LYS A 261 -11.14 8.87 7.21
N SER A 262 -10.22 9.01 6.28
CA SER A 262 -10.25 8.33 4.98
C SER A 262 -10.01 6.83 5.15
N GLY A 263 -10.38 6.08 4.13
CA GLY A 263 -10.12 4.65 3.98
C GLY A 263 -10.07 4.30 2.51
N HIS A 264 -9.97 3.01 2.20
CA HIS A 264 -9.77 2.50 0.83
C HIS A 264 -10.80 3.03 -0.17
N GLU A 265 -12.06 3.20 0.23
CA GLU A 265 -13.11 3.74 -0.63
C GLU A 265 -12.83 5.19 -1.03
N LEU A 266 -12.57 6.08 -0.07
CA LEU A 266 -12.28 7.49 -0.37
C LEU A 266 -10.97 7.65 -1.12
N ASN A 267 -9.95 6.84 -0.81
CA ASN A 267 -8.69 6.82 -1.54
C ASN A 267 -8.93 6.47 -3.02
N ASN A 268 -9.71 5.42 -3.29
CA ASN A 268 -10.05 5.04 -4.66
C ASN A 268 -10.94 6.07 -5.36
N ARG A 269 -11.93 6.63 -4.68
CA ARG A 269 -12.78 7.70 -5.23
C ARG A 269 -11.94 8.92 -5.61
N LEU A 270 -10.94 9.28 -4.79
CA LEU A 270 -10.01 10.38 -5.10
C LEU A 270 -9.18 10.08 -6.35
N LEU A 271 -8.64 8.85 -6.50
CA LEU A 271 -7.92 8.45 -7.71
C LEU A 271 -8.82 8.51 -8.96
N ARG A 272 -10.06 8.04 -8.86
CA ARG A 272 -11.03 8.12 -9.96
C ARG A 272 -11.40 9.56 -10.31
N ALA A 273 -11.54 10.43 -9.30
CA ALA A 273 -11.77 11.85 -9.53
C ALA A 273 -10.57 12.50 -10.24
N LEU A 274 -9.34 12.17 -9.81
CA LEU A 274 -8.13 12.66 -10.46
C LEU A 274 -8.02 12.20 -11.92
N LEU A 275 -8.33 10.93 -12.20
CA LEU A 275 -8.35 10.38 -13.57
C LEU A 275 -9.42 11.05 -14.46
N ALA A 276 -10.54 11.46 -13.88
CA ALA A 276 -11.62 12.16 -14.59
C ALA A 276 -11.32 13.65 -14.85
N GLU A 277 -10.27 14.20 -14.21
CA GLU A 277 -9.86 15.61 -14.33
C GLU A 277 -8.44 15.71 -14.93
N PRO A 278 -8.26 15.51 -16.26
CA PRO A 278 -6.95 15.46 -16.89
C PRO A 278 -6.13 16.76 -16.73
N ASP A 279 -6.77 17.90 -16.47
CA ASP A 279 -6.11 19.18 -16.22
C ASP A 279 -5.62 19.32 -14.77
N ALA A 280 -5.96 18.37 -13.88
CA ALA A 280 -5.57 18.40 -12.47
C ALA A 280 -4.21 17.75 -12.21
N TRP A 281 -3.62 17.14 -13.20
CA TRP A 281 -2.30 16.52 -13.13
C TRP A 281 -1.62 16.48 -14.50
N GLU A 282 -0.30 16.32 -14.49
CA GLU A 282 0.49 16.16 -15.69
C GLU A 282 1.41 14.94 -15.58
N ASP A 283 1.71 14.33 -16.72
CA ASP A 283 2.61 13.19 -16.81
C ASP A 283 4.04 13.71 -17.04
N VAL A 284 4.94 13.51 -16.09
CA VAL A 284 6.29 14.02 -16.11
C VAL A 284 7.34 12.92 -16.07
N VAL A 285 8.48 13.17 -16.71
CA VAL A 285 9.70 12.37 -16.65
C VAL A 285 10.87 13.27 -16.31
N TYR A 286 11.93 12.72 -15.73
CA TYR A 286 13.13 13.46 -15.34
C TYR A 286 14.34 12.93 -16.07
N GLU A 287 15.24 13.84 -16.43
CA GLU A 287 16.47 13.51 -17.16
C GLU A 287 17.51 12.85 -16.24
N SER A 288 17.52 13.23 -14.96
CA SER A 288 18.47 12.67 -13.99
C SER A 288 17.77 12.33 -12.66
N PRO A 289 18.33 11.40 -11.85
CA PRO A 289 17.80 11.08 -10.52
C PRO A 289 17.77 12.27 -9.57
N GLU A 290 18.69 13.23 -9.73
CA GLU A 290 18.83 14.41 -8.87
C GLU A 290 17.68 15.41 -9.05
N GLU A 291 17.02 15.39 -10.21
CA GLU A 291 15.87 16.24 -10.53
C GLU A 291 14.56 15.68 -9.97
N VAL A 292 14.54 14.40 -9.60
CA VAL A 292 13.32 13.75 -9.09
C VAL A 292 13.07 14.24 -7.66
N PRO A 293 11.90 14.87 -7.38
CA PRO A 293 11.63 15.41 -6.05
C PRO A 293 11.27 14.31 -5.01
N VAL A 294 11.39 13.03 -5.41
CA VAL A 294 11.14 11.86 -4.56
C VAL A 294 12.37 10.96 -4.58
N ALA A 295 12.99 10.72 -3.42
CA ALA A 295 14.20 9.92 -3.33
C ALA A 295 13.90 8.43 -3.16
N TYR A 296 14.43 7.60 -4.07
CA TYR A 296 14.40 6.14 -3.98
C TYR A 296 15.78 5.58 -3.67
N VAL A 297 15.85 4.55 -2.83
CA VAL A 297 17.12 3.88 -2.50
C VAL A 297 17.57 3.01 -3.67
N ASP A 298 18.85 3.16 -4.05
CA ASP A 298 19.39 2.55 -5.27
C ASP A 298 19.84 1.08 -5.15
N THR A 299 20.13 0.57 -3.95
CA THR A 299 20.59 -0.83 -3.83
C THR A 299 20.55 -1.38 -2.39
N PRO A 300 20.52 -2.72 -2.23
CA PRO A 300 20.57 -3.40 -0.92
C PRO A 300 21.77 -3.05 -0.04
N ASN A 301 22.90 -2.67 -0.61
CA ASN A 301 24.13 -2.36 0.14
C ASN A 301 24.08 -1.01 0.86
N ARG A 302 23.39 -0.01 0.32
CA ARG A 302 23.23 1.29 0.98
C ARG A 302 22.17 1.25 2.09
N LEU A 303 21.21 0.34 2.01
CA LEU A 303 20.17 0.21 3.04
C LEU A 303 20.72 -0.29 4.39
N ARG A 304 21.75 -1.16 4.40
CA ARG A 304 22.40 -1.63 5.63
C ARG A 304 23.05 -0.48 6.39
N GLU A 305 23.60 0.50 5.69
CA GLU A 305 24.22 1.70 6.29
C GLU A 305 23.18 2.64 6.94
N TYR A 306 21.92 2.61 6.47
CA TYR A 306 20.85 3.49 6.95
C TYR A 306 19.92 2.86 8.00
N LEU A 307 19.91 1.54 8.13
CA LEU A 307 18.98 0.84 9.03
C LEU A 307 19.66 0.38 10.34
N ASP A 308 20.98 0.59 10.52
CA ASP A 308 21.77 0.10 11.67
C ASP A 308 21.56 -1.41 11.94
N LEU A 309 21.45 -2.23 10.88
CA LEU A 309 21.28 -3.69 10.93
C LEU A 309 22.62 -4.42 10.77
#